data_b3b1590cf34f386eb8cb44e3d537c6a9
#
_entry.id   b3b1590cf34f386eb8cb44e3d537c6a9
#
_cell.length_a   1.000
_cell.length_b   1.000
_cell.length_c   1.000
_cell.angle_alpha   90.00
_cell.angle_beta   90.00
_cell.angle_gamma   90.00
#
_symmetry.space_group_name_H-M   'P 1'
#
loop_
_entity.id
_entity.type
_entity.pdbx_description
1 polymer ?
#
loop_
_entity_poly.entity_id
_entity_poly.type
_entity_poly.pdbx_seq_one_letter_code
_entity_poly.pdbx_strand_id
1 'polypeptide(L)'
;MAFVALFGIGSTNFHATIGTPNGDFVSDVSSEPTQPHRLETQLLERLEEMQSLRSLDAVAISAPGLVDAEAGHIRKFDTPAGDLIEHIDLRTPIESRFDLPVYLENDCTASALGEWYFGRREDHDSLIHLTFGTGIGGGVVDRGHPLRGESAQAGEFGLLSVAPESELSSTGVTGAWEAFCSGRGIPEYVAHRLETDDEWSADESVFTRRVAEDAELSAPVVFEDAKSGDAFAQSCLAQISRYNAAGVGTLCNAFNPGLVTLGGGVALNNEEWLLEGLERHLEEFCFVDQPTLALSPLGENIGLYGALGTYRDRTGRQPGVEVPQSASSTTD
;
A
#
# COMPACT_ATOMS: atom_id res chain seq x y z
N MET A 1 6.46 29.51 0.10
CA MET A 1 6.35 28.11 -0.38
C MET A 1 6.51 27.23 0.85
N ALA A 2 5.57 26.40 1.13
CA ALA A 2 5.64 25.53 2.33
C ALA A 2 6.58 24.36 2.10
N PHE A 3 7.30 23.94 3.14
CA PHE A 3 8.17 22.77 3.16
C PHE A 3 7.68 21.79 4.21
N VAL A 4 7.40 20.57 3.78
CA VAL A 4 6.82 19.51 4.62
C VAL A 4 7.85 18.41 4.79
N ALA A 5 8.15 18.03 6.04
CA ALA A 5 8.88 16.80 6.29
C ALA A 5 7.98 15.62 6.02
N LEU A 6 8.40 14.72 5.14
CA LEU A 6 7.65 13.57 4.68
C LEU A 6 8.27 12.29 5.21
N PHE A 7 7.45 11.43 5.81
CA PHE A 7 7.84 10.12 6.29
C PHE A 7 6.93 9.04 5.71
N GLY A 8 7.54 8.10 4.99
CA GLY A 8 6.90 6.88 4.53
C GLY A 8 7.41 5.71 5.35
N ILE A 9 6.61 5.26 6.31
CA ILE A 9 6.96 4.18 7.22
C ILE A 9 6.37 2.89 6.68
N GLY A 10 7.21 1.92 6.38
CA GLY A 10 6.81 0.55 6.10
C GLY A 10 7.21 -0.36 7.26
N SER A 11 6.78 -1.62 7.23
CA SER A 11 7.19 -2.62 8.22
C SER A 11 8.71 -2.87 8.22
N THR A 12 9.37 -2.72 7.07
CA THR A 12 10.80 -3.00 6.88
C THR A 12 11.64 -1.76 6.58
N ASN A 13 11.08 -0.78 5.86
CA ASN A 13 11.81 0.39 5.39
C ASN A 13 11.16 1.69 5.89
N PHE A 14 12.00 2.59 6.33
CA PHE A 14 11.66 3.94 6.76
C PHE A 14 12.25 4.92 5.76
N HIS A 15 11.38 5.62 5.03
CA HIS A 15 11.75 6.61 4.03
C HIS A 15 11.47 8.01 4.53
N ALA A 16 12.35 8.95 4.23
CA ALA A 16 12.15 10.34 4.61
C ALA A 16 12.73 11.31 3.57
N THR A 17 12.04 12.44 3.36
CA THR A 17 12.47 13.55 2.51
C THR A 17 11.75 14.84 2.88
N ILE A 18 12.19 15.96 2.34
CA ILE A 18 11.47 17.23 2.41
C ILE A 18 10.78 17.48 1.09
N GLY A 19 9.47 17.69 1.12
CA GLY A 19 8.67 17.96 -0.07
C GLY A 19 7.99 19.32 -0.05
N THR A 20 7.52 19.75 -1.23
CA THR A 20 6.61 20.88 -1.39
C THR A 20 5.18 20.39 -1.63
N PRO A 21 4.15 21.19 -1.33
CA PRO A 21 2.76 20.81 -1.61
C PRO A 21 2.48 20.50 -3.09
N ASN A 22 3.36 20.87 -4.00
CA ASN A 22 3.22 20.61 -5.45
C ASN A 22 3.71 19.23 -5.88
N GLY A 23 4.36 18.48 -4.98
CA GLY A 23 4.89 17.15 -5.28
C GLY A 23 6.39 17.08 -5.51
N ASP A 24 7.09 18.21 -5.44
CA ASP A 24 8.53 18.23 -5.63
C ASP A 24 9.26 17.80 -4.35
N PHE A 25 10.17 16.85 -4.43
CA PHE A 25 11.12 16.57 -3.36
C PHE A 25 12.31 17.52 -3.47
N VAL A 26 12.61 18.23 -2.39
CA VAL A 26 13.65 19.27 -2.34
C VAL A 26 14.88 18.86 -1.53
N SER A 27 14.91 17.63 -1.07
CA SER A 27 16.07 16.93 -0.52
C SER A 27 16.13 15.52 -1.08
N ASP A 28 17.29 14.87 -0.93
CA ASP A 28 17.42 13.46 -1.27
C ASP A 28 16.46 12.62 -0.41
N VAL A 29 15.93 11.53 -1.00
CA VAL A 29 15.17 10.54 -0.24
C VAL A 29 16.14 9.68 0.54
N SER A 30 16.03 9.70 1.86
CA SER A 30 16.73 8.76 2.72
C SER A 30 15.91 7.48 2.89
N SER A 31 16.60 6.34 2.92
CA SER A 31 15.98 5.02 3.17
C SER A 31 16.85 4.27 4.18
N GLU A 32 16.20 3.77 5.22
CA GLU A 32 16.85 2.99 6.27
C GLU A 32 15.90 1.92 6.82
N PRO A 33 16.39 0.87 7.50
CA PRO A 33 15.52 -0.11 8.14
C PRO A 33 14.61 0.54 9.19
N THR A 34 13.32 0.19 9.17
CA THR A 34 12.40 0.59 10.22
C THR A 34 12.83 -0.01 11.56
N GLN A 35 12.84 0.79 12.61
CA GLN A 35 13.15 0.38 13.98
C GLN A 35 11.88 0.43 14.84
N PRO A 36 11.00 -0.60 14.79
CA PRO A 36 9.66 -0.52 15.36
C PRO A 36 9.64 -0.11 16.84
N HIS A 37 10.53 -0.70 17.67
CA HIS A 37 10.63 -0.39 19.11
C HIS A 37 11.29 0.97 19.42
N ARG A 38 11.83 1.66 18.40
CA ARG A 38 12.44 2.98 18.51
C ARG A 38 11.88 3.97 17.47
N LEU A 39 10.71 3.65 16.90
CA LEU A 39 10.16 4.40 15.75
C LEU A 39 10.00 5.89 16.06
N GLU A 40 9.48 6.25 17.23
CA GLU A 40 9.41 7.63 17.70
C GLU A 40 10.79 8.30 17.69
N THR A 41 11.78 7.68 18.32
CA THR A 41 13.15 8.22 18.37
C THR A 41 13.76 8.34 16.98
N GLN A 42 13.61 7.32 16.13
CA GLN A 42 14.11 7.31 14.76
C GLN A 42 13.53 8.49 13.95
N LEU A 43 12.23 8.73 14.09
CA LEU A 43 11.56 9.85 13.42
C LEU A 43 12.04 11.20 13.92
N LEU A 44 12.18 11.39 15.25
CA LEU A 44 12.63 12.64 15.85
C LEU A 44 14.08 12.95 15.46
N GLU A 45 14.98 11.97 15.45
CA GLU A 45 16.38 12.11 15.01
C GLU A 45 16.43 12.58 13.55
N ARG A 46 15.63 11.95 12.67
CA ARG A 46 15.57 12.33 11.26
C ARG A 46 14.96 13.71 11.04
N LEU A 47 13.92 14.06 11.79
CA LEU A 47 13.28 15.39 11.71
C LEU A 47 14.24 16.50 12.15
N GLU A 48 15.08 16.27 13.17
CA GLU A 48 16.11 17.22 13.63
C GLU A 48 17.14 17.49 12.53
N GLU A 49 17.60 16.44 11.83
CA GLU A 49 18.50 16.59 10.68
C GLU A 49 17.83 17.42 9.57
N MET A 50 16.57 17.11 9.21
CA MET A 50 15.84 17.87 8.18
C MET A 50 15.66 19.34 8.56
N GLN A 51 15.35 19.63 9.82
CA GLN A 51 15.19 21.00 10.31
C GLN A 51 16.49 21.78 10.30
N SER A 52 17.64 21.11 10.42
CA SER A 52 18.97 21.73 10.28
C SER A 52 19.25 22.18 8.84
N LEU A 53 18.66 21.51 7.85
CA LEU A 53 18.81 21.84 6.43
C LEU A 53 17.89 22.97 5.99
N ARG A 54 16.67 23.04 6.56
CA ARG A 54 15.65 23.99 6.12
C ARG A 54 14.58 24.19 7.19
N SER A 55 14.02 25.40 7.24
CA SER A 55 12.78 25.64 8.02
C SER A 55 11.63 24.83 7.44
N LEU A 56 10.94 24.11 8.29
CA LEU A 56 9.79 23.26 7.96
C LEU A 56 8.50 23.91 8.44
N ASP A 57 7.39 23.65 7.75
CA ASP A 57 6.08 24.18 8.08
C ASP A 57 5.13 23.10 8.64
N ALA A 58 5.44 21.82 8.40
CA ALA A 58 4.64 20.68 8.85
C ALA A 58 5.42 19.37 8.78
N VAL A 59 4.85 18.35 9.43
CA VAL A 59 5.28 16.95 9.31
C VAL A 59 4.11 16.13 8.79
N ALA A 60 4.32 15.29 7.76
CA ALA A 60 3.33 14.37 7.25
C ALA A 60 3.88 12.94 7.23
N ILE A 61 3.07 12.00 7.69
CA ILE A 61 3.47 10.63 7.98
C ILE A 61 2.46 9.66 7.38
N SER A 62 2.94 8.72 6.59
CA SER A 62 2.24 7.52 6.16
C SER A 62 2.79 6.35 6.97
N ALA A 63 1.95 5.62 7.70
CA ALA A 63 2.39 4.57 8.61
C ALA A 63 1.47 3.35 8.58
N PRO A 64 2.01 2.12 8.71
CA PRO A 64 1.22 0.91 8.77
C PRO A 64 0.53 0.74 10.13
N GLY A 65 -0.37 -0.23 10.20
CA GLY A 65 -1.08 -0.59 11.42
C GLY A 65 -2.35 0.22 11.64
N LEU A 66 -2.91 0.10 12.84
CA LEU A 66 -4.14 0.83 13.20
C LEU A 66 -3.80 2.25 13.63
N VAL A 67 -3.96 3.18 12.71
CA VAL A 67 -3.65 4.60 12.90
C VAL A 67 -4.85 5.35 13.45
N ASP A 68 -4.63 6.11 14.53
CA ASP A 68 -5.52 7.14 15.01
C ASP A 68 -5.00 8.51 14.56
N ALA A 69 -5.50 8.96 13.41
CA ALA A 69 -5.03 10.19 12.77
C ALA A 69 -5.38 11.46 13.57
N GLU A 70 -6.47 11.43 14.36
CA GLU A 70 -6.87 12.56 15.19
C GLU A 70 -6.01 12.67 16.45
N ALA A 71 -5.76 11.56 17.11
CA ALA A 71 -4.88 11.51 18.26
C ALA A 71 -3.39 11.56 17.89
N GLY A 72 -3.05 11.19 16.64
CA GLY A 72 -1.68 11.25 16.11
C GLY A 72 -0.78 10.12 16.55
N HIS A 73 -1.35 8.92 16.78
CA HIS A 73 -0.60 7.75 17.19
C HIS A 73 -1.00 6.49 16.43
N ILE A 74 -0.13 5.48 16.44
CA ILE A 74 -0.41 4.15 15.94
C ILE A 74 -0.83 3.29 17.13
N ARG A 75 -2.04 2.71 17.07
CA ARG A 75 -2.60 1.88 18.13
C ARG A 75 -2.14 0.43 18.10
N LYS A 76 -1.79 -0.07 16.91
CA LYS A 76 -1.23 -1.42 16.71
C LYS A 76 -0.25 -1.40 15.56
N PHE A 77 0.93 -1.86 15.81
CA PHE A 77 1.99 -2.00 14.82
C PHE A 77 2.57 -3.41 14.90
N ASP A 78 2.35 -4.21 13.86
CA ASP A 78 2.92 -5.55 13.74
C ASP A 78 4.37 -5.44 13.24
N THR A 79 5.31 -5.95 14.02
CA THR A 79 6.72 -5.95 13.62
C THR A 79 7.03 -7.13 12.70
N PRO A 80 8.07 -7.04 11.84
CA PRO A 80 8.53 -8.16 11.04
C PRO A 80 8.93 -9.41 11.86
N ALA A 81 9.28 -9.23 13.15
CA ALA A 81 9.61 -10.30 14.07
C ALA A 81 8.37 -11.00 14.67
N GLY A 82 7.17 -10.52 14.37
CA GLY A 82 5.91 -11.06 14.87
C GLY A 82 5.46 -10.48 16.22
N ASP A 83 6.16 -9.47 16.76
CA ASP A 83 5.74 -8.77 17.96
C ASP A 83 4.69 -7.71 17.61
N LEU A 84 3.76 -7.48 18.54
CA LEU A 84 2.77 -6.40 18.46
C LEU A 84 3.16 -5.25 19.40
N ILE A 85 3.31 -4.04 18.82
CA ILE A 85 3.46 -2.80 19.61
C ILE A 85 2.09 -2.14 19.70
N GLU A 86 1.56 -2.00 20.90
CA GLU A 86 0.18 -1.52 21.14
C GLU A 86 0.01 0.00 21.04
N HIS A 87 1.09 0.77 21.15
CA HIS A 87 1.00 2.23 21.12
C HIS A 87 2.33 2.88 20.75
N ILE A 88 2.30 3.76 19.72
CA ILE A 88 3.41 4.63 19.34
C ILE A 88 2.84 6.03 19.14
N ASP A 89 3.16 6.97 20.04
CA ASP A 89 2.77 8.38 19.91
C ASP A 89 3.77 9.10 19.01
N LEU A 90 3.29 9.64 17.89
CA LEU A 90 4.11 10.38 16.95
C LEU A 90 3.85 11.89 17.00
N ARG A 91 2.63 12.31 17.39
CA ARG A 91 2.26 13.72 17.38
C ARG A 91 2.84 14.49 18.56
N THR A 92 2.58 14.04 19.78
CA THR A 92 2.95 14.78 20.99
C THR A 92 4.44 15.12 21.05
N PRO A 93 5.37 14.17 20.81
CA PRO A 93 6.80 14.48 20.85
C PRO A 93 7.24 15.43 19.73
N ILE A 94 6.65 15.35 18.53
CA ILE A 94 6.96 16.24 17.41
C ILE A 94 6.49 17.68 17.72
N GLU A 95 5.20 17.84 18.05
CA GLU A 95 4.62 19.14 18.35
C GLU A 95 5.33 19.82 19.52
N SER A 96 5.64 19.06 20.59
CA SER A 96 6.32 19.60 21.79
C SER A 96 7.76 20.05 21.53
N ARG A 97 8.49 19.34 20.66
CA ARG A 97 9.92 19.60 20.43
C ARG A 97 10.18 20.58 19.30
N PHE A 98 9.35 20.54 18.24
CA PHE A 98 9.60 21.26 16.99
C PHE A 98 8.56 22.34 16.69
N ASP A 99 7.45 22.40 17.43
CA ASP A 99 6.32 23.32 17.18
C ASP A 99 5.77 23.21 15.74
N LEU A 100 5.69 21.96 15.21
CA LEU A 100 5.24 21.66 13.86
C LEU A 100 3.94 20.84 13.89
N PRO A 101 2.91 21.22 13.11
CA PRO A 101 1.70 20.43 12.99
C PRO A 101 1.98 19.07 12.33
N VAL A 102 1.34 18.00 12.83
CA VAL A 102 1.52 16.62 12.37
C VAL A 102 0.27 16.12 11.66
N TYR A 103 0.47 15.58 10.46
CA TYR A 103 -0.54 14.92 9.64
C TYR A 103 -0.17 13.45 9.48
N LEU A 104 -0.92 12.58 10.15
CA LEU A 104 -0.70 11.13 10.16
C LEU A 104 -1.86 10.43 9.44
N GLU A 105 -1.56 9.41 8.63
CA GLU A 105 -2.55 8.57 7.98
C GLU A 105 -2.05 7.11 7.88
N ASN A 106 -2.99 6.16 7.80
CA ASN A 106 -2.66 4.78 7.45
C ASN A 106 -2.00 4.71 6.08
N ASP A 107 -1.02 3.84 5.90
CA ASP A 107 -0.19 3.73 4.69
C ASP A 107 -0.99 3.43 3.41
N CYS A 108 -2.02 2.59 3.50
CA CYS A 108 -2.86 2.25 2.36
C CYS A 108 -3.78 3.43 1.95
N THR A 109 -4.43 4.08 2.92
CA THR A 109 -5.22 5.29 2.66
C THR A 109 -4.33 6.44 2.17
N ALA A 110 -3.15 6.62 2.76
CA ALA A 110 -2.16 7.60 2.33
C ALA A 110 -1.71 7.33 0.89
N SER A 111 -1.40 6.08 0.53
CA SER A 111 -1.01 5.71 -0.83
C SER A 111 -2.10 6.06 -1.85
N ALA A 112 -3.37 5.80 -1.54
CA ALA A 112 -4.48 6.23 -2.39
C ALA A 112 -4.58 7.75 -2.53
N LEU A 113 -4.30 8.52 -1.47
CA LEU A 113 -4.19 9.98 -1.53
C LEU A 113 -2.97 10.43 -2.35
N GLY A 114 -1.84 9.71 -2.25
CA GLY A 114 -0.66 9.93 -3.10
C GLY A 114 -1.02 9.79 -4.58
N GLU A 115 -1.68 8.70 -4.96
CA GLU A 115 -2.17 8.47 -6.33
C GLU A 115 -3.17 9.55 -6.77
N TRP A 116 -4.09 9.95 -5.90
CA TRP A 116 -5.08 10.98 -6.20
C TRP A 116 -4.46 12.34 -6.52
N TYR A 117 -3.44 12.74 -5.78
CA TYR A 117 -2.84 14.07 -5.91
C TYR A 117 -1.67 14.12 -6.88
N PHE A 118 -0.91 13.02 -7.04
CA PHE A 118 0.38 13.01 -7.73
C PHE A 118 0.55 11.87 -8.73
N GLY A 119 -0.37 10.90 -8.75
CA GLY A 119 -0.34 9.74 -9.64
C GLY A 119 -1.15 9.95 -10.92
N ARG A 120 -1.74 8.85 -11.43
CA ARG A 120 -2.48 8.78 -12.70
C ARG A 120 -3.98 9.01 -12.55
N ARG A 121 -4.42 9.93 -11.72
CA ARG A 121 -5.86 10.20 -11.61
C ARG A 121 -6.48 10.59 -12.95
N GLU A 122 -5.78 11.40 -13.78
CA GLU A 122 -6.29 11.97 -15.05
C GLU A 122 -7.69 12.62 -14.84
N ASP A 123 -8.69 12.19 -15.62
CA ASP A 123 -10.07 12.70 -15.56
C ASP A 123 -11.00 11.79 -14.71
N HIS A 124 -10.44 10.86 -13.92
CA HIS A 124 -11.26 9.98 -13.09
C HIS A 124 -11.68 10.66 -11.77
N ASP A 125 -12.96 10.51 -11.44
CA ASP A 125 -13.54 11.03 -10.19
C ASP A 125 -13.43 10.08 -9.01
N SER A 126 -13.13 8.78 -9.27
CA SER A 126 -12.99 7.76 -8.25
C SER A 126 -11.83 6.84 -8.59
N LEU A 127 -10.99 6.54 -7.61
CA LEU A 127 -9.89 5.60 -7.76
C LEU A 127 -9.79 4.65 -6.56
N ILE A 128 -9.25 3.47 -6.84
CA ILE A 128 -8.75 2.54 -5.84
C ILE A 128 -7.25 2.36 -6.08
N HIS A 129 -6.43 2.53 -5.05
CA HIS A 129 -5.05 2.08 -5.06
C HIS A 129 -4.94 0.75 -4.33
N LEU A 130 -4.28 -0.23 -4.94
CA LEU A 130 -3.98 -1.53 -4.34
C LEU A 130 -2.46 -1.72 -4.26
N THR A 131 -1.98 -2.16 -3.12
CA THR A 131 -0.57 -2.52 -2.93
C THR A 131 -0.45 -4.03 -2.75
N PHE A 132 0.38 -4.66 -3.60
CA PHE A 132 0.75 -6.08 -3.54
C PHE A 132 2.19 -6.16 -3.02
N GLY A 133 2.33 -6.20 -1.71
CA GLY A 133 3.59 -6.28 -0.97
C GLY A 133 3.67 -7.57 -0.16
N THR A 134 4.13 -7.49 1.07
CA THR A 134 4.11 -8.60 2.04
C THR A 134 2.69 -9.11 2.26
N GLY A 135 1.71 -8.20 2.35
CA GLY A 135 0.28 -8.44 2.31
C GLY A 135 -0.36 -7.77 1.09
N ILE A 136 -1.70 -7.66 1.08
CA ILE A 136 -2.47 -6.85 0.13
C ILE A 136 -3.21 -5.78 0.92
N GLY A 137 -2.95 -4.53 0.61
CA GLY A 137 -3.66 -3.40 1.17
C GLY A 137 -4.27 -2.53 0.07
N GLY A 138 -5.06 -1.55 0.46
CA GLY A 138 -5.56 -0.58 -0.49
C GLY A 138 -6.34 0.55 0.14
N GLY A 139 -6.60 1.58 -0.67
CA GLY A 139 -7.40 2.72 -0.27
C GLY A 139 -8.29 3.19 -1.41
N VAL A 140 -9.39 3.82 -1.06
CA VAL A 140 -10.37 4.40 -2.00
C VAL A 140 -10.40 5.90 -1.84
N VAL A 141 -10.37 6.61 -2.98
CA VAL A 141 -10.69 8.04 -3.02
C VAL A 141 -11.84 8.24 -4.00
N ASP A 142 -12.97 8.71 -3.50
CA ASP A 142 -14.14 9.06 -4.31
C ASP A 142 -14.38 10.56 -4.28
N ARG A 143 -14.35 11.19 -5.44
CA ARG A 143 -14.54 12.64 -5.62
C ARG A 143 -13.67 13.50 -4.70
N GLY A 144 -12.43 13.08 -4.51
CA GLY A 144 -11.46 13.76 -3.66
C GLY A 144 -11.57 13.44 -2.17
N HIS A 145 -12.46 12.52 -1.76
CA HIS A 145 -12.66 12.13 -0.38
C HIS A 145 -12.16 10.70 -0.14
N PRO A 146 -11.14 10.50 0.69
CA PRO A 146 -10.69 9.16 1.04
C PRO A 146 -11.72 8.45 1.93
N LEU A 147 -11.95 7.17 1.65
CA LEU A 147 -12.81 6.33 2.45
C LEU A 147 -12.03 5.79 3.66
N ARG A 148 -12.35 6.30 4.85
CA ARG A 148 -11.69 5.90 6.11
C ARG A 148 -12.52 4.92 6.94
N GLY A 149 -13.85 4.89 6.76
CA GLY A 149 -14.76 4.14 7.63
C GLY A 149 -14.94 4.80 9.01
N GLU A 150 -15.71 4.15 9.87
CA GLU A 150 -16.08 4.68 11.20
C GLU A 150 -14.86 4.87 12.13
N SER A 151 -13.90 3.95 12.07
CA SER A 151 -12.72 3.93 12.95
C SER A 151 -11.40 4.03 12.19
N ALA A 152 -11.41 4.61 10.99
CA ALA A 152 -10.27 4.73 10.09
C ALA A 152 -9.61 3.38 9.74
N GLN A 153 -10.41 2.32 9.62
CA GLN A 153 -9.98 0.95 9.32
C GLN A 153 -10.58 0.42 8.00
N ALA A 154 -11.10 1.28 7.14
CA ALA A 154 -11.52 0.88 5.81
C ALA A 154 -10.29 0.60 4.94
N GLY A 155 -10.43 -0.33 3.97
CA GLY A 155 -9.36 -0.63 3.03
C GLY A 155 -8.57 -1.90 3.32
N GLU A 156 -9.00 -2.72 4.29
CA GLU A 156 -8.44 -4.05 4.58
C GLU A 156 -8.81 -5.04 3.46
N PHE A 157 -8.48 -4.69 2.21
CA PHE A 157 -8.92 -5.44 1.02
C PHE A 157 -8.26 -6.80 0.89
N GLY A 158 -7.05 -6.96 1.40
CA GLY A 158 -6.37 -8.27 1.45
C GLY A 158 -7.13 -9.32 2.26
N LEU A 159 -8.03 -8.88 3.15
CA LEU A 159 -8.88 -9.77 3.95
C LEU A 159 -10.22 -10.10 3.29
N LEU A 160 -10.51 -9.62 2.07
CA LEU A 160 -11.65 -10.11 1.31
C LEU A 160 -11.51 -11.61 1.05
N SER A 161 -12.55 -12.38 1.38
CA SER A 161 -12.53 -13.82 1.14
C SER A 161 -12.80 -14.10 -0.35
N VAL A 162 -11.76 -14.50 -1.10
CA VAL A 162 -11.81 -14.87 -2.52
C VAL A 162 -11.93 -16.38 -2.72
N ALA A 163 -11.70 -17.18 -1.68
CA ALA A 163 -11.76 -18.63 -1.68
C ALA A 163 -12.29 -19.16 -0.33
N PRO A 164 -13.58 -18.95 -0.02
CA PRO A 164 -14.15 -19.26 1.31
C PRO A 164 -14.08 -20.74 1.70
N GLU A 165 -13.93 -21.64 0.72
CA GLU A 165 -13.81 -23.08 0.95
C GLU A 165 -12.35 -23.54 1.20
N SER A 166 -11.38 -22.63 1.12
CA SER A 166 -9.97 -22.95 1.34
C SER A 166 -9.63 -23.04 2.84
N GLU A 167 -8.64 -23.87 3.17
CA GLU A 167 -8.06 -23.94 4.52
C GLU A 167 -7.09 -22.81 4.80
N LEU A 168 -6.59 -22.13 3.76
CA LEU A 168 -5.68 -20.98 3.92
C LEU A 168 -6.42 -19.77 4.48
N SER A 169 -5.74 -19.04 5.35
CA SER A 169 -6.28 -17.86 6.00
C SER A 169 -5.18 -16.80 6.22
N SER A 170 -5.58 -15.55 6.33
CA SER A 170 -4.69 -14.49 6.85
C SER A 170 -5.42 -13.69 7.91
N THR A 171 -4.72 -13.32 8.99
CA THR A 171 -5.25 -12.52 10.10
C THR A 171 -6.57 -13.09 10.69
N GLY A 172 -6.75 -14.42 10.61
CA GLY A 172 -7.95 -15.12 11.08
C GLY A 172 -9.13 -15.13 10.10
N VAL A 173 -8.98 -14.58 8.90
CA VAL A 173 -9.99 -14.60 7.85
C VAL A 173 -9.71 -15.75 6.88
N THR A 174 -10.62 -16.71 6.82
CA THR A 174 -10.54 -17.87 5.92
C THR A 174 -10.70 -17.44 4.47
N GLY A 175 -9.85 -17.97 3.58
CA GLY A 175 -9.90 -17.68 2.15
C GLY A 175 -9.54 -16.24 1.81
N ALA A 176 -8.85 -15.51 2.69
CA ALA A 176 -8.43 -14.13 2.49
C ALA A 176 -7.60 -13.98 1.21
N TRP A 177 -7.84 -12.93 0.45
CA TRP A 177 -7.16 -12.67 -0.82
C TRP A 177 -5.63 -12.68 -0.67
N GLU A 178 -5.11 -12.01 0.35
CA GLU A 178 -3.66 -11.94 0.59
C GLU A 178 -3.02 -13.29 0.98
N ALA A 179 -3.80 -14.26 1.48
CA ALA A 179 -3.31 -15.61 1.76
C ALA A 179 -2.90 -16.39 0.50
N PHE A 180 -3.29 -15.90 -0.69
CA PHE A 180 -2.98 -16.52 -1.97
C PHE A 180 -2.10 -15.64 -2.87
N CYS A 181 -2.26 -14.33 -2.78
CA CYS A 181 -1.81 -13.40 -3.82
C CYS A 181 -0.78 -12.37 -3.34
N SER A 182 -0.48 -12.31 -2.05
CA SER A 182 0.58 -11.45 -1.50
C SER A 182 1.96 -12.09 -1.58
N GLY A 183 3.00 -11.30 -1.34
CA GLY A 183 4.38 -11.79 -1.30
C GLY A 183 4.61 -12.89 -0.27
N ARG A 184 3.86 -12.89 0.85
CA ARG A 184 3.85 -13.97 1.84
C ARG A 184 2.90 -15.10 1.44
N GLY A 185 1.73 -14.77 0.92
CA GLY A 185 0.69 -15.75 0.60
C GLY A 185 1.02 -16.64 -0.60
N ILE A 186 1.68 -16.11 -1.63
CA ILE A 186 2.04 -16.88 -2.83
C ILE A 186 2.82 -18.16 -2.48
N PRO A 187 3.94 -18.10 -1.72
CA PRO A 187 4.67 -19.33 -1.36
C PRO A 187 3.84 -20.27 -0.46
N GLU A 188 3.06 -19.74 0.48
CA GLU A 188 2.18 -20.55 1.34
C GLU A 188 1.11 -21.29 0.51
N TYR A 189 0.48 -20.61 -0.44
CA TYR A 189 -0.48 -21.21 -1.35
C TYR A 189 0.13 -22.30 -2.22
N VAL A 190 1.32 -22.06 -2.76
CA VAL A 190 2.03 -23.02 -3.59
C VAL A 190 2.43 -24.26 -2.79
N ALA A 191 2.94 -24.11 -1.56
CA ALA A 191 3.23 -25.20 -0.66
C ALA A 191 1.97 -26.03 -0.33
N HIS A 192 0.87 -25.36 0.00
CA HIS A 192 -0.41 -26.01 0.26
C HIS A 192 -0.91 -26.82 -0.94
N ARG A 193 -0.80 -26.31 -2.16
CA ARG A 193 -1.16 -27.06 -3.37
C ARG A 193 -0.31 -28.31 -3.59
N LEU A 194 0.99 -28.23 -3.30
CA LEU A 194 1.86 -29.42 -3.39
C LEU A 194 1.44 -30.54 -2.45
N GLU A 195 0.91 -30.20 -1.28
CA GLU A 195 0.45 -31.16 -0.29
C GLU A 195 -0.93 -31.76 -0.61
N THR A 196 -1.79 -31.00 -1.30
CA THR A 196 -3.22 -31.34 -1.47
C THR A 196 -3.62 -31.70 -2.88
N ASP A 197 -2.80 -31.44 -3.89
CA ASP A 197 -3.12 -31.64 -5.30
C ASP A 197 -2.48 -32.95 -5.80
N ASP A 198 -3.31 -34.00 -5.93
CA ASP A 198 -2.87 -35.35 -6.38
C ASP A 198 -2.39 -35.39 -7.85
N GLU A 199 -2.66 -34.34 -8.65
CA GLU A 199 -2.26 -34.26 -10.06
C GLU A 199 -0.75 -33.97 -10.22
N TRP A 200 -0.09 -33.46 -9.19
CA TRP A 200 1.32 -33.02 -9.25
C TRP A 200 2.21 -33.90 -8.37
N SER A 201 3.07 -34.71 -8.99
CA SER A 201 4.06 -35.50 -8.25
C SER A 201 5.36 -34.74 -8.04
N ALA A 202 6.03 -35.05 -6.93
CA ALA A 202 7.33 -34.47 -6.54
C ALA A 202 8.44 -34.61 -7.62
N ASP A 203 8.28 -35.50 -8.57
CA ASP A 203 9.31 -35.81 -9.58
C ASP A 203 9.17 -34.95 -10.87
N GLU A 204 8.07 -34.20 -11.06
CA GLU A 204 7.73 -33.58 -12.35
C GLU A 204 8.07 -32.10 -12.44
N SER A 205 8.39 -31.42 -11.32
CA SER A 205 8.67 -29.99 -11.31
C SER A 205 10.00 -29.66 -10.62
N VAL A 206 10.71 -28.65 -11.14
CA VAL A 206 11.91 -28.09 -10.50
C VAL A 206 11.57 -27.57 -9.11
N PHE A 207 10.35 -27.06 -8.96
CA PHE A 207 9.80 -26.50 -7.75
C PHE A 207 9.65 -27.55 -6.64
N THR A 208 9.08 -28.73 -6.95
CA THR A 208 8.96 -29.84 -6.00
C THR A 208 10.32 -30.32 -5.48
N ARG A 209 11.37 -30.27 -6.33
CA ARG A 209 12.74 -30.56 -5.90
C ARG A 209 13.27 -29.51 -4.92
N ARG A 210 13.00 -28.22 -5.14
CA ARG A 210 13.42 -27.15 -4.20
C ARG A 210 12.77 -27.29 -2.83
N VAL A 211 11.47 -27.62 -2.77
CA VAL A 211 10.74 -27.86 -1.51
C VAL A 211 11.30 -29.11 -0.79
N ALA A 212 11.62 -30.18 -1.52
CA ALA A 212 12.22 -31.38 -0.96
C ALA A 212 13.65 -31.17 -0.43
N GLU A 213 14.35 -30.11 -0.91
CA GLU A 213 15.71 -29.74 -0.51
C GLU A 213 15.73 -28.66 0.59
N ASP A 214 14.61 -28.36 1.26
CA ASP A 214 14.44 -27.27 2.23
C ASP A 214 14.91 -25.89 1.72
N ALA A 215 14.86 -25.66 0.40
CA ALA A 215 15.17 -24.36 -0.17
C ALA A 215 14.08 -23.35 0.19
N GLU A 216 14.50 -22.15 0.55
CA GLU A 216 13.57 -21.07 0.93
C GLU A 216 12.61 -20.74 -0.21
N LEU A 217 11.33 -20.95 0.04
CA LEU A 217 10.26 -20.66 -0.89
C LEU A 217 9.84 -19.22 -0.76
N SER A 218 9.87 -18.47 -1.87
CA SER A 218 9.46 -17.07 -1.90
C SER A 218 8.70 -16.73 -3.19
N ALA A 219 7.90 -15.66 -3.17
CA ALA A 219 7.16 -15.25 -4.35
C ALA A 219 8.07 -15.01 -5.58
N PRO A 220 9.22 -14.33 -5.50
CA PRO A 220 10.15 -14.21 -6.63
C PRO A 220 10.56 -15.55 -7.24
N VAL A 221 10.82 -16.58 -6.41
CA VAL A 221 11.18 -17.91 -6.89
C VAL A 221 10.06 -18.56 -7.69
N VAL A 222 8.80 -18.43 -7.23
CA VAL A 222 7.63 -18.95 -7.96
C VAL A 222 7.50 -18.30 -9.34
N PHE A 223 7.68 -16.99 -9.43
CA PHE A 223 7.63 -16.26 -10.70
C PHE A 223 8.80 -16.65 -11.63
N GLU A 224 10.00 -16.83 -11.09
CA GLU A 224 11.18 -17.25 -11.86
C GLU A 224 11.01 -18.66 -12.45
N ASP A 225 10.54 -19.61 -11.64
CA ASP A 225 10.30 -20.98 -12.09
C ASP A 225 9.18 -21.02 -13.14
N ALA A 226 8.10 -20.27 -12.96
CA ALA A 226 7.04 -20.14 -13.97
C ALA A 226 7.54 -19.55 -15.30
N LYS A 227 8.38 -18.50 -15.25
CA LYS A 227 9.05 -17.91 -16.43
C LYS A 227 9.98 -18.90 -17.10
N SER A 228 10.59 -19.80 -16.34
CA SER A 228 11.47 -20.88 -16.84
C SER A 228 10.70 -22.06 -17.43
N GLY A 229 9.37 -22.04 -17.41
CA GLY A 229 8.50 -23.05 -18.03
C GLY A 229 8.07 -24.16 -17.07
N ASP A 230 8.24 -24.01 -15.76
CA ASP A 230 7.72 -24.97 -14.79
C ASP A 230 6.19 -24.98 -14.81
N ALA A 231 5.60 -26.10 -15.20
CA ALA A 231 4.16 -26.24 -15.42
C ALA A 231 3.35 -26.11 -14.14
N PHE A 232 3.89 -26.56 -13.00
CA PHE A 232 3.22 -26.44 -11.71
C PHE A 232 3.18 -24.98 -11.25
N ALA A 233 4.32 -24.27 -11.31
CA ALA A 233 4.39 -22.86 -10.97
C ALA A 233 3.45 -22.02 -11.87
N GLN A 234 3.41 -22.32 -13.18
CA GLN A 234 2.48 -21.69 -14.12
C GLN A 234 1.01 -21.95 -13.76
N SER A 235 0.67 -23.18 -13.37
CA SER A 235 -0.67 -23.54 -12.90
C SER A 235 -1.06 -22.78 -11.62
N CYS A 236 -0.14 -22.64 -10.67
CA CYS A 236 -0.35 -21.84 -9.46
C CYS A 236 -0.61 -20.36 -9.80
N LEU A 237 0.24 -19.77 -10.64
CA LEU A 237 0.07 -18.37 -11.04
C LEU A 237 -1.20 -18.11 -11.85
N ALA A 238 -1.66 -19.09 -12.66
CA ALA A 238 -2.93 -18.99 -13.36
C ALA A 238 -4.12 -18.91 -12.38
N GLN A 239 -4.10 -19.72 -11.32
CA GLN A 239 -5.15 -19.66 -10.29
C GLN A 239 -5.05 -18.39 -9.46
N ILE A 240 -3.85 -17.91 -9.10
CA ILE A 240 -3.62 -16.64 -8.42
C ILE A 240 -4.18 -15.47 -9.25
N SER A 241 -4.03 -15.52 -10.58
CA SER A 241 -4.63 -14.50 -11.48
C SER A 241 -6.16 -14.45 -11.35
N ARG A 242 -6.82 -15.60 -11.22
CA ARG A 242 -8.28 -15.65 -10.99
C ARG A 242 -8.68 -15.11 -9.62
N TYR A 243 -7.91 -15.40 -8.57
CA TYR A 243 -8.13 -14.82 -7.23
C TYR A 243 -7.95 -13.30 -7.24
N ASN A 244 -6.93 -12.80 -7.96
CA ASN A 244 -6.75 -11.37 -8.15
C ASN A 244 -7.95 -10.73 -8.87
N ALA A 245 -8.43 -11.36 -9.93
CA ALA A 245 -9.61 -10.88 -10.66
C ALA A 245 -10.89 -10.91 -9.79
N ALA A 246 -11.07 -11.93 -8.95
CA ALA A 246 -12.18 -12.01 -8.01
C ALA A 246 -12.11 -10.89 -6.95
N GLY A 247 -10.92 -10.62 -6.39
CA GLY A 247 -10.70 -9.53 -5.44
C GLY A 247 -10.98 -8.16 -6.07
N VAL A 248 -10.34 -7.87 -7.21
CA VAL A 248 -10.54 -6.60 -7.93
C VAL A 248 -11.98 -6.44 -8.41
N GLY A 249 -12.60 -7.50 -8.96
CA GLY A 249 -13.99 -7.47 -9.40
C GLY A 249 -14.98 -7.21 -8.26
N THR A 250 -14.70 -7.75 -7.07
CA THR A 250 -15.48 -7.45 -5.85
C THR A 250 -15.40 -5.95 -5.51
N LEU A 251 -14.21 -5.36 -5.59
CA LEU A 251 -14.02 -3.93 -5.35
C LEU A 251 -14.68 -3.07 -6.44
N CYS A 252 -14.60 -3.48 -7.70
CA CYS A 252 -15.29 -2.82 -8.80
C CYS A 252 -16.80 -2.79 -8.57
N ASN A 253 -17.40 -3.91 -8.20
CA ASN A 253 -18.83 -4.00 -7.92
C ASN A 253 -19.25 -3.20 -6.67
N ALA A 254 -18.35 -3.07 -5.67
CA ALA A 254 -18.64 -2.35 -4.43
C ALA A 254 -18.51 -0.83 -4.57
N PHE A 255 -17.52 -0.35 -5.34
CA PHE A 255 -17.14 1.06 -5.37
C PHE A 255 -17.28 1.72 -6.75
N ASN A 256 -17.41 0.92 -7.82
CA ASN A 256 -17.48 1.41 -9.21
C ASN A 256 -16.38 2.45 -9.53
N PRO A 257 -15.09 2.13 -9.34
CA PRO A 257 -14.00 3.07 -9.59
C PRO A 257 -13.80 3.30 -11.08
N GLY A 258 -13.39 4.52 -11.47
CA GLY A 258 -12.93 4.79 -12.84
C GLY A 258 -11.50 4.30 -13.09
N LEU A 259 -10.69 4.23 -12.02
CA LEU A 259 -9.28 3.84 -12.08
C LEU A 259 -8.93 2.91 -10.92
N VAL A 260 -8.19 1.84 -11.21
CA VAL A 260 -7.51 1.00 -10.21
C VAL A 260 -6.02 1.06 -10.48
N THR A 261 -5.25 1.60 -9.53
CA THR A 261 -3.79 1.61 -9.61
C THR A 261 -3.20 0.50 -8.74
N LEU A 262 -2.14 -0.14 -9.25
CA LEU A 262 -1.49 -1.29 -8.63
C LEU A 262 -0.06 -0.92 -8.26
N GLY A 263 0.33 -1.16 -7.02
CA GLY A 263 1.66 -0.91 -6.48
C GLY A 263 2.17 -2.06 -5.63
N GLY A 264 3.30 -1.83 -4.94
CA GLY A 264 3.96 -2.85 -4.13
C GLY A 264 4.88 -3.77 -4.93
N GLY A 265 5.80 -4.43 -4.23
CA GLY A 265 6.88 -5.17 -4.86
C GLY A 265 6.43 -6.32 -5.75
N VAL A 266 5.34 -7.02 -5.42
CA VAL A 266 4.81 -8.11 -6.26
C VAL A 266 4.28 -7.54 -7.59
N ALA A 267 3.52 -6.44 -7.55
CA ALA A 267 2.96 -5.82 -8.75
C ALA A 267 4.05 -5.21 -9.64
N LEU A 268 4.94 -4.41 -9.05
CA LEU A 268 5.97 -3.68 -9.79
C LEU A 268 7.01 -4.61 -10.47
N ASN A 269 7.30 -5.77 -9.87
CA ASN A 269 8.24 -6.72 -10.45
C ASN A 269 7.59 -7.74 -11.41
N ASN A 270 6.26 -7.80 -11.48
CA ASN A 270 5.52 -8.75 -12.31
C ASN A 270 4.33 -8.09 -13.03
N GLU A 271 4.55 -6.88 -13.55
CA GLU A 271 3.53 -6.04 -14.20
C GLU A 271 2.73 -6.78 -15.26
N GLU A 272 3.43 -7.33 -16.27
CA GLU A 272 2.78 -8.01 -17.40
C GLU A 272 1.87 -9.13 -16.93
N TRP A 273 2.37 -9.97 -16.00
CA TRP A 273 1.60 -11.09 -15.48
C TRP A 273 0.34 -10.63 -14.72
N LEU A 274 0.49 -9.60 -13.87
CA LEU A 274 -0.63 -9.10 -13.05
C LEU A 274 -1.70 -8.43 -13.92
N LEU A 275 -1.30 -7.54 -14.83
CA LEU A 275 -2.24 -6.84 -15.71
C LEU A 275 -2.91 -7.79 -16.69
N GLU A 276 -2.16 -8.66 -17.38
CA GLU A 276 -2.73 -9.65 -18.30
C GLU A 276 -3.67 -10.63 -17.58
N GLY A 277 -3.32 -11.02 -16.34
CA GLY A 277 -4.16 -11.90 -15.52
C GLY A 277 -5.47 -11.24 -15.16
N LEU A 278 -5.45 -9.96 -14.80
CA LEU A 278 -6.66 -9.18 -14.52
C LEU A 278 -7.50 -8.98 -15.79
N GLU A 279 -6.91 -8.51 -16.88
CA GLU A 279 -7.59 -8.30 -18.17
C GLU A 279 -8.28 -9.57 -18.67
N ARG A 280 -7.66 -10.74 -18.47
CA ARG A 280 -8.19 -12.03 -18.90
C ARG A 280 -9.41 -12.48 -18.12
N HIS A 281 -9.47 -12.19 -16.82
CA HIS A 281 -10.46 -12.79 -15.92
C HIS A 281 -11.43 -11.79 -15.28
N LEU A 282 -11.16 -10.47 -15.32
CA LEU A 282 -11.96 -9.47 -14.60
C LEU A 282 -13.42 -9.46 -15.04
N GLU A 283 -13.72 -9.69 -16.33
CA GLU A 283 -15.08 -9.76 -16.85
C GLU A 283 -15.93 -10.83 -16.16
N GLU A 284 -15.32 -11.94 -15.70
CA GLU A 284 -16.02 -13.00 -15.00
C GLU A 284 -16.56 -12.57 -13.64
N PHE A 285 -15.95 -11.53 -13.03
CA PHE A 285 -16.21 -11.10 -11.65
C PHE A 285 -16.73 -9.66 -11.53
N CYS A 286 -16.76 -8.89 -12.62
CA CYS A 286 -17.14 -7.48 -12.62
C CYS A 286 -18.46 -7.29 -13.39
N PHE A 287 -19.50 -6.81 -12.68
CA PHE A 287 -20.81 -6.51 -13.29
C PHE A 287 -20.88 -5.08 -13.83
N VAL A 288 -20.19 -4.14 -13.17
CA VAL A 288 -20.13 -2.73 -13.58
C VAL A 288 -19.13 -2.53 -14.72
N ASP A 289 -19.11 -1.33 -15.31
CA ASP A 289 -18.07 -1.00 -16.29
C ASP A 289 -16.68 -1.21 -15.67
N GLN A 290 -15.81 -1.87 -16.43
CA GLN A 290 -14.46 -2.15 -15.95
C GLN A 290 -13.66 -0.84 -15.83
N PRO A 291 -12.90 -0.66 -14.74
CA PRO A 291 -12.04 0.50 -14.58
C PRO A 291 -10.82 0.46 -15.50
N THR A 292 -10.17 1.58 -15.68
CA THR A 292 -8.80 1.60 -16.17
C THR A 292 -7.90 0.92 -15.15
N LEU A 293 -7.08 -0.06 -15.59
CA LEU A 293 -6.06 -0.71 -14.77
C LEU A 293 -4.69 -0.14 -15.12
N ALA A 294 -3.89 0.24 -14.13
CA ALA A 294 -2.55 0.76 -14.37
C ALA A 294 -1.61 0.49 -13.19
N LEU A 295 -0.31 0.39 -13.46
CA LEU A 295 0.66 0.46 -12.38
C LEU A 295 0.76 1.89 -11.84
N SER A 296 1.03 1.99 -10.54
CA SER A 296 1.37 3.25 -9.88
C SER A 296 2.64 3.85 -10.49
N PRO A 297 2.60 5.10 -11.00
CA PRO A 297 3.81 5.78 -11.47
C PRO A 297 4.69 6.26 -10.30
N LEU A 298 4.21 6.21 -9.06
CA LEU A 298 4.91 6.72 -7.89
C LEU A 298 5.95 5.74 -7.33
N GLY A 299 5.90 4.47 -7.78
CA GLY A 299 6.89 3.45 -7.49
C GLY A 299 7.17 3.29 -5.99
N GLU A 300 8.45 3.17 -5.62
CA GLU A 300 8.88 3.00 -4.24
C GLU A 300 8.62 4.24 -3.35
N ASN A 301 8.38 5.40 -3.95
CA ASN A 301 8.12 6.64 -3.23
C ASN A 301 6.63 6.84 -2.87
N ILE A 302 5.78 5.85 -3.14
CA ILE A 302 4.33 5.94 -2.90
C ILE A 302 4.00 6.34 -1.46
N GLY A 303 4.73 5.83 -0.46
CA GLY A 303 4.53 6.19 0.94
C GLY A 303 4.83 7.66 1.24
N LEU A 304 5.84 8.25 0.60
CA LEU A 304 6.19 9.67 0.73
C LEU A 304 5.15 10.57 0.02
N TYR A 305 4.74 10.20 -1.19
CA TYR A 305 3.65 10.88 -1.88
C TYR A 305 2.33 10.71 -1.13
N GLY A 306 2.11 9.58 -0.47
CA GLY A 306 0.97 9.33 0.40
C GLY A 306 0.95 10.26 1.62
N ALA A 307 2.09 10.42 2.29
CA ALA A 307 2.25 11.39 3.38
C ALA A 307 1.93 12.82 2.89
N LEU A 308 2.47 13.20 1.73
CA LEU A 308 2.20 14.51 1.13
C LEU A 308 0.73 14.66 0.69
N GLY A 309 0.12 13.60 0.18
CA GLY A 309 -1.31 13.54 -0.15
C GLY A 309 -2.19 13.75 1.08
N THR A 310 -1.81 13.15 2.20
CA THR A 310 -2.47 13.35 3.51
C THR A 310 -2.39 14.81 3.96
N TYR A 311 -1.22 15.45 3.83
CA TYR A 311 -1.07 16.87 4.12
C TYR A 311 -1.99 17.73 3.24
N ARG A 312 -2.08 17.44 1.94
CA ARG A 312 -2.97 18.18 1.02
C ARG A 312 -4.43 18.00 1.36
N ASP A 313 -4.87 16.77 1.61
CA ASP A 313 -6.25 16.45 2.00
C ASP A 313 -6.68 17.22 3.24
N ARG A 314 -5.85 17.18 4.29
CA ARG A 314 -6.14 17.81 5.59
C ARG A 314 -6.04 19.33 5.57
N THR A 315 -5.27 19.93 4.65
CA THR A 315 -5.14 21.40 4.53
C THR A 315 -6.06 22.02 3.49
N GLY A 316 -6.92 21.21 2.83
CA GLY A 316 -7.88 21.68 1.82
C GLY A 316 -7.26 22.19 0.52
N ARG A 317 -6.00 21.84 0.23
CA ARG A 317 -5.29 22.23 -1.00
C ARG A 317 -5.61 21.25 -2.13
N GLN A 318 -6.75 21.45 -2.77
CA GLN A 318 -7.19 20.66 -3.94
C GLN A 318 -6.25 20.81 -5.16
N PRO A 319 -6.07 19.79 -6.01
CA PRO A 319 -5.28 19.91 -7.24
C PRO A 319 -5.92 20.95 -8.18
N GLY A 320 -5.12 21.91 -8.64
CA GLY A 320 -5.53 22.82 -9.72
C GLY A 320 -6.50 23.94 -9.36
N VAL A 321 -6.91 24.12 -8.11
CA VAL A 321 -7.70 25.26 -7.67
C VAL A 321 -6.74 26.29 -7.06
N GLU A 322 -6.35 27.30 -7.83
CA GLU A 322 -5.82 28.54 -7.26
C GLU A 322 -6.92 29.16 -6.38
N VAL A 323 -6.69 29.23 -5.08
CA VAL A 323 -7.57 29.95 -4.15
C VAL A 323 -7.49 31.43 -4.55
N PRO A 324 -8.59 32.08 -4.97
CA PRO A 324 -8.57 33.51 -5.18
C PRO A 324 -8.18 34.17 -3.85
N GLN A 325 -7.12 34.97 -3.86
CA GLN A 325 -6.77 35.81 -2.70
C GLN A 325 -8.01 36.61 -2.32
N SER A 326 -8.51 36.39 -1.11
CA SER A 326 -9.61 37.17 -0.56
C SER A 326 -9.21 38.65 -0.66
N ALA A 327 -9.97 39.40 -1.48
CA ALA A 327 -9.87 40.85 -1.54
C ALA A 327 -10.04 41.39 -0.12
N SER A 328 -9.01 42.00 0.42
CA SER A 328 -9.10 42.78 1.65
C SER A 328 -10.18 43.82 1.48
N SER A 329 -11.29 43.65 2.18
CA SER A 329 -12.29 44.70 2.29
C SER A 329 -11.67 45.87 3.05
N THR A 330 -11.19 46.87 2.31
CA THR A 330 -11.02 48.20 2.83
C THR A 330 -12.41 48.79 2.93
N THR A 331 -12.96 48.83 4.11
CA THR A 331 -14.07 49.71 4.46
C THR A 331 -13.50 51.10 4.80
N ASP A 332 -13.82 52.07 3.98
CA ASP A 332 -13.84 53.47 4.35
C ASP A 332 -15.08 53.77 5.22
#